data_e16573999ed31af42d3dd9507b8c8456
#
_entry.id   e16573999ed31af42d3dd9507b8c8456
#
_cell.length_a   1.000
_cell.length_b   1.000
_cell.length_c   1.000
_cell.angle_alpha   90.00
_cell.angle_beta   90.00
_cell.angle_gamma   90.00
#
_symmetry.space_group_name_H-M   'P 1'
#
loop_
_entity.id
_entity.type
_entity.pdbx_description
1 polymer ?
#
loop_
_entity_poly.entity_id
_entity_poly.type
_entity_poly.pdbx_seq_one_letter_code
_entity_poly.pdbx_strand_id
1 'polypeptide(L)'
;HMLIKMNRLMLVSLCITSLEYFGAGGVLAVNMTIPNTLIRGTVGGEALLSVRYSSFSLDLPVIKWQLQREKSVTLVQSIGTDIIGTLRPEYRDRILVFENGTLLLHNLRLSDDGIYDVEISITDDTFTGEGSITLTVDESISRPYIDMESSSVLELSENVVLNCSHDNGTRTTYRWFKGGKPLTNVTRFTLSPDQKLLTISRVLMADDDIYSCAVENPVGNMTSLPIRLTVYRRSSLYIILSTGGIFLLITLVTVCACWTPSKK
;
A
#
# COMPACT_ATOMS: atom_id res chain seq x y z
N HIS A 1 -75.99 34.94 -11.44
CA HIS A 1 -75.28 33.73 -10.99
C HIS A 1 -74.39 33.09 -12.05
N MET A 2 -74.69 33.31 -13.36
CA MET A 2 -73.92 32.71 -14.45
C MET A 2 -72.61 33.48 -14.76
N LEU A 3 -72.64 34.82 -14.68
CA LEU A 3 -71.47 35.69 -14.90
C LEU A 3 -70.35 35.55 -13.84
N ILE A 4 -70.72 35.23 -12.58
CA ILE A 4 -69.75 35.03 -11.50
C ILE A 4 -69.02 33.68 -11.62
N LYS A 5 -69.66 32.66 -12.21
CA LYS A 5 -69.02 31.36 -12.47
C LYS A 5 -68.01 31.38 -13.62
N MET A 6 -68.29 32.22 -14.67
CA MET A 6 -67.36 32.38 -15.80
C MET A 6 -66.04 33.08 -15.36
N ASN A 7 -66.13 34.09 -14.48
CA ASN A 7 -64.96 34.80 -13.99
C ASN A 7 -64.02 33.90 -13.09
N ARG A 8 -64.60 32.95 -12.35
CA ARG A 8 -63.81 32.03 -11.58
C ARG A 8 -63.07 30.96 -12.44
N LEU A 9 -63.74 30.52 -13.51
CA LEU A 9 -63.10 29.56 -14.45
C LEU A 9 -62.00 30.22 -15.24
N MET A 10 -62.15 31.49 -15.66
CA MET A 10 -61.10 32.24 -16.34
C MET A 10 -59.92 32.56 -15.46
N LEU A 11 -60.14 32.91 -14.19
CA LEU A 11 -59.07 33.15 -13.22
C LEU A 11 -58.31 31.86 -12.86
N VAL A 12 -58.96 30.71 -12.78
CA VAL A 12 -58.31 29.42 -12.51
C VAL A 12 -57.51 28.98 -13.74
N SER A 13 -58.02 29.23 -14.97
CA SER A 13 -57.27 28.92 -16.20
C SER A 13 -56.03 29.82 -16.34
N LEU A 14 -56.14 31.12 -16.02
CA LEU A 14 -54.98 32.02 -16.03
C LEU A 14 -53.96 31.72 -14.90
N CYS A 15 -54.38 31.23 -13.73
CA CYS A 15 -53.46 30.73 -12.72
C CYS A 15 -52.76 29.42 -13.12
N ILE A 16 -53.44 28.51 -13.80
CA ILE A 16 -52.83 27.26 -14.28
C ILE A 16 -51.83 27.54 -15.38
N THR A 17 -52.13 28.44 -16.32
CA THR A 17 -51.16 28.80 -17.37
C THR A 17 -49.97 29.62 -16.85
N SER A 18 -50.14 30.39 -15.79
CA SER A 18 -49.01 31.07 -15.13
C SER A 18 -48.17 30.15 -14.27
N LEU A 19 -48.74 29.03 -13.73
CA LEU A 19 -47.95 28.01 -13.00
C LEU A 19 -47.15 27.13 -13.97
N GLU A 20 -47.65 26.90 -15.20
CA GLU A 20 -46.87 26.13 -16.18
C GLU A 20 -45.71 26.93 -16.78
N TYR A 21 -45.74 28.27 -16.74
CA TYR A 21 -44.63 29.12 -17.21
C TYR A 21 -43.52 29.32 -16.17
N PHE A 22 -43.78 29.03 -14.89
CA PHE A 22 -42.78 29.07 -13.83
C PHE A 22 -42.11 27.71 -13.57
N GLY A 23 -42.53 26.65 -14.24
CA GLY A 23 -42.06 25.27 -14.03
C GLY A 23 -40.90 24.81 -14.91
N ALA A 24 -40.36 25.64 -15.80
CA ALA A 24 -39.27 25.27 -16.71
C ALA A 24 -38.00 26.14 -16.51
N GLY A 25 -37.79 26.67 -15.34
CA GLY A 25 -36.48 27.13 -14.94
C GLY A 25 -35.63 25.87 -14.62
N GLY A 26 -35.04 25.27 -15.65
CA GLY A 26 -34.01 24.25 -15.41
C GLY A 26 -32.97 24.86 -14.50
N VAL A 27 -32.70 24.23 -13.34
CA VAL A 27 -31.61 24.63 -12.49
C VAL A 27 -30.33 24.44 -13.32
N LEU A 28 -29.72 25.56 -13.71
CA LEU A 28 -28.42 25.55 -14.38
C LEU A 28 -27.38 25.06 -13.35
N ALA A 29 -26.93 23.85 -13.52
CA ALA A 29 -25.98 23.22 -12.64
C ALA A 29 -25.02 22.35 -13.43
N VAL A 30 -23.77 22.34 -13.06
CA VAL A 30 -22.79 21.36 -13.53
C VAL A 30 -23.13 20.00 -12.93
N ASN A 31 -23.54 19.06 -13.78
CA ASN A 31 -23.75 17.68 -13.36
C ASN A 31 -22.45 16.91 -13.56
N MET A 32 -21.80 16.53 -12.45
CA MET A 32 -20.53 15.82 -12.47
C MET A 32 -20.69 14.38 -11.98
N THR A 33 -20.00 13.46 -12.63
CA THR A 33 -19.94 12.05 -12.24
C THR A 33 -18.49 11.57 -12.20
N ILE A 34 -18.18 10.76 -11.19
CA ILE A 34 -16.88 10.12 -11.02
C ILE A 34 -17.06 8.61 -11.21
N PRO A 35 -16.54 8.02 -12.29
CA PRO A 35 -16.70 6.58 -12.56
C PRO A 35 -16.06 5.70 -11.49
N ASN A 36 -14.86 6.10 -11.00
CA ASN A 36 -14.10 5.36 -10.02
C ASN A 36 -13.59 6.30 -8.94
N THR A 37 -13.99 6.07 -7.71
CA THR A 37 -13.58 6.87 -6.54
C THR A 37 -12.28 6.39 -5.90
N LEU A 38 -11.80 5.19 -6.28
CA LEU A 38 -10.54 4.62 -5.82
C LEU A 38 -9.67 4.22 -7.01
N ILE A 39 -8.54 4.88 -7.14
CA ILE A 39 -7.52 4.59 -8.16
C ILE A 39 -6.28 4.03 -7.47
N ARG A 40 -5.67 3.03 -8.08
CA ARG A 40 -4.42 2.44 -7.60
C ARG A 40 -3.33 2.65 -8.64
N GLY A 41 -2.21 3.20 -8.18
CA GLY A 41 -1.03 3.43 -8.99
C GLY A 41 0.21 2.81 -8.37
N THR A 42 1.25 2.71 -9.16
CA THR A 42 2.58 2.25 -8.73
C THR A 42 3.58 3.38 -8.87
N VAL A 43 4.58 3.41 -8.00
CA VAL A 43 5.67 4.39 -8.08
C VAL A 43 6.30 4.35 -9.48
N GLY A 44 6.46 5.54 -10.09
CA GLY A 44 6.97 5.70 -11.46
C GLY A 44 5.91 5.49 -12.56
N GLY A 45 4.73 4.98 -12.23
CA GLY A 45 3.60 4.80 -13.16
C GLY A 45 2.76 6.05 -13.35
N GLU A 46 1.53 5.84 -13.79
CA GLU A 46 0.56 6.89 -14.11
C GLU A 46 -0.76 6.64 -13.39
N ALA A 47 -1.48 7.72 -13.07
CA ALA A 47 -2.84 7.65 -12.54
C ALA A 47 -3.75 8.58 -13.34
N LEU A 48 -4.87 8.02 -13.82
CA LEU A 48 -5.92 8.74 -14.49
C LEU A 48 -7.10 8.96 -13.54
N LEU A 49 -7.23 10.19 -13.02
CA LEU A 49 -8.31 10.60 -12.14
C LEU A 49 -9.49 11.07 -12.99
N SER A 50 -10.34 10.13 -13.40
CA SER A 50 -11.39 10.35 -14.38
C SER A 50 -12.61 11.00 -13.79
N VAL A 51 -13.04 12.08 -14.42
CA VAL A 51 -14.32 12.74 -14.17
C VAL A 51 -15.07 12.96 -15.48
N ARG A 52 -16.37 13.11 -15.37
CA ARG A 52 -17.26 13.51 -16.47
C ARG A 52 -18.20 14.56 -15.94
N TYR A 53 -18.39 15.61 -16.69
CA TYR A 53 -19.38 16.63 -16.39
C TYR A 53 -20.27 16.90 -17.61
N SER A 54 -21.44 17.44 -17.35
CA SER A 54 -22.33 17.97 -18.36
C SER A 54 -22.89 19.29 -17.86
N SER A 55 -23.02 20.26 -18.78
CA SER A 55 -23.62 21.55 -18.56
C SER A 55 -24.42 21.96 -19.81
N PHE A 56 -25.36 22.84 -19.66
CA PHE A 56 -26.08 23.50 -20.77
C PHE A 56 -25.34 24.75 -21.27
N SER A 57 -24.34 25.23 -20.54
CA SER A 57 -23.52 26.38 -20.94
C SER A 57 -22.53 25.99 -22.04
N LEU A 58 -22.23 26.95 -22.91
CA LEU A 58 -21.20 26.85 -23.94
C LEU A 58 -19.86 27.41 -23.47
N ASP A 59 -19.81 27.99 -22.28
CA ASP A 59 -18.60 28.55 -21.70
C ASP A 59 -17.63 27.45 -21.30
N LEU A 60 -16.33 27.74 -21.36
CA LEU A 60 -15.30 26.83 -20.93
C LEU A 60 -15.34 26.68 -19.39
N PRO A 61 -15.23 25.45 -18.87
CA PRO A 61 -15.22 25.20 -17.44
C PRO A 61 -13.92 25.69 -16.81
N VAL A 62 -14.04 26.20 -15.59
CA VAL A 62 -12.91 26.35 -14.67
C VAL A 62 -12.79 25.06 -13.88
N ILE A 63 -11.68 24.36 -14.01
CA ILE A 63 -11.40 23.07 -13.37
C ILE A 63 -10.30 23.28 -12.35
N LYS A 64 -10.56 22.85 -11.12
CA LYS A 64 -9.60 22.96 -10.01
C LYS A 64 -9.42 21.62 -9.35
N TRP A 65 -8.17 21.15 -9.28
CA TRP A 65 -7.80 19.95 -8.55
C TRP A 65 -7.00 20.31 -7.32
N GLN A 66 -7.35 19.69 -6.19
CA GLN A 66 -6.70 19.88 -4.90
C GLN A 66 -6.37 18.54 -4.26
N LEU A 67 -5.23 18.45 -3.59
CA LEU A 67 -4.86 17.31 -2.78
C LEU A 67 -5.12 17.64 -1.32
N GLN A 68 -5.91 16.80 -0.64
CA GLN A 68 -6.17 16.93 0.79
C GLN A 68 -4.90 16.62 1.59
N ARG A 69 -4.50 17.59 2.42
CA ARG A 69 -3.43 17.49 3.42
C ARG A 69 -3.92 18.24 4.68
N GLU A 70 -3.06 18.47 5.66
CA GLU A 70 -3.38 19.36 6.79
C GLU A 70 -3.95 20.71 6.32
N LYS A 71 -3.41 21.22 5.22
CA LYS A 71 -3.99 22.30 4.43
C LYS A 71 -4.16 21.80 3.00
N SER A 72 -5.35 22.01 2.44
CA SER A 72 -5.62 21.64 1.05
C SER A 72 -4.63 22.31 0.10
N VAL A 73 -4.01 21.50 -0.76
CA VAL A 73 -2.98 21.92 -1.71
C VAL A 73 -3.57 21.96 -3.11
N THR A 74 -3.67 23.15 -3.70
CA THR A 74 -4.05 23.26 -5.12
C THR A 74 -2.93 22.70 -5.98
N LEU A 75 -3.27 21.69 -6.79
CA LEU A 75 -2.37 21.05 -7.74
C LEU A 75 -2.33 21.81 -9.04
N VAL A 76 -3.51 22.06 -9.60
CA VAL A 76 -3.71 22.72 -10.90
C VAL A 76 -5.06 23.40 -10.91
N GLN A 77 -5.12 24.51 -11.63
CA GLN A 77 -6.35 25.19 -12.03
C GLN A 77 -6.26 25.46 -13.53
N SER A 78 -7.33 25.22 -14.27
CA SER A 78 -7.38 25.42 -15.72
C SER A 78 -8.70 26.02 -16.16
N ILE A 79 -8.69 26.69 -17.32
CA ILE A 79 -9.89 27.05 -18.08
C ILE A 79 -9.90 26.15 -19.32
N GLY A 80 -10.83 25.21 -19.40
CA GLY A 80 -10.71 24.10 -20.31
C GLY A 80 -9.40 23.32 -20.07
N THR A 81 -8.53 23.27 -21.10
CA THR A 81 -7.20 22.63 -20.99
C THR A 81 -6.06 23.60 -20.66
N ASP A 82 -6.32 24.91 -20.67
CA ASP A 82 -5.30 25.92 -20.44
C ASP A 82 -5.05 26.11 -18.93
N ILE A 83 -3.85 25.76 -18.49
CA ILE A 83 -3.45 25.87 -17.09
C ILE A 83 -3.30 27.34 -16.71
N ILE A 84 -3.96 27.72 -15.61
CA ILE A 84 -3.89 29.08 -15.05
C ILE A 84 -2.88 29.09 -13.89
N GLY A 85 -2.02 30.11 -13.90
CA GLY A 85 -1.04 30.29 -12.84
C GLY A 85 0.19 29.39 -12.98
N THR A 86 0.93 29.24 -11.89
CA THR A 86 2.18 28.48 -11.88
C THR A 86 1.98 27.16 -11.15
N LEU A 87 2.28 26.05 -11.82
CA LEU A 87 2.34 24.74 -11.20
C LEU A 87 3.45 24.70 -10.14
N ARG A 88 3.20 24.00 -9.04
CA ARG A 88 4.23 23.72 -8.05
C ARG A 88 5.36 22.92 -8.68
N PRO A 89 6.63 23.14 -8.28
CA PRO A 89 7.78 22.45 -8.85
C PRO A 89 7.66 20.91 -8.86
N GLU A 90 7.06 20.36 -7.80
CA GLU A 90 6.86 18.92 -7.64
C GLU A 90 5.90 18.30 -8.65
N TYR A 91 5.01 19.11 -9.24
CA TYR A 91 3.99 18.67 -10.22
C TYR A 91 4.27 19.15 -11.65
N ARG A 92 5.32 19.98 -11.84
CA ARG A 92 5.70 20.45 -13.16
C ARG A 92 6.04 19.25 -14.06
N ASP A 93 5.55 19.27 -15.29
CA ASP A 93 5.74 18.23 -16.30
C ASP A 93 5.17 16.84 -15.92
N ARG A 94 4.36 16.78 -14.85
CA ARG A 94 3.74 15.55 -14.37
C ARG A 94 2.22 15.57 -14.44
N ILE A 95 1.62 16.70 -14.73
CA ILE A 95 0.16 16.92 -14.75
C ILE A 95 -0.31 17.25 -16.16
N LEU A 96 -1.39 16.58 -16.56
CA LEU A 96 -2.16 16.92 -17.75
C LEU A 96 -3.65 16.95 -17.40
N VAL A 97 -4.34 18.04 -17.76
CA VAL A 97 -5.79 18.20 -17.60
C VAL A 97 -6.46 18.03 -18.95
N PHE A 98 -7.50 17.20 -19.03
CA PHE A 98 -8.29 16.98 -20.22
C PHE A 98 -9.54 17.88 -20.22
N GLU A 99 -10.12 18.11 -21.40
CA GLU A 99 -11.32 18.94 -21.58
C GLU A 99 -12.51 18.48 -20.71
N ASN A 100 -12.62 17.18 -20.44
CA ASN A 100 -13.69 16.62 -19.59
C ASN A 100 -13.42 16.77 -18.09
N GLY A 101 -12.35 17.47 -17.71
CA GLY A 101 -11.93 17.66 -16.31
C GLY A 101 -11.05 16.56 -15.73
N THR A 102 -10.82 15.48 -16.47
CA THR A 102 -9.95 14.37 -16.02
C THR A 102 -8.53 14.87 -15.82
N LEU A 103 -7.90 14.43 -14.73
CA LEU A 103 -6.50 14.70 -14.41
C LEU A 103 -5.67 13.44 -14.66
N LEU A 104 -4.61 13.58 -15.44
CA LEU A 104 -3.57 12.56 -15.58
C LEU A 104 -2.33 12.99 -14.80
N LEU A 105 -1.85 12.13 -13.94
CA LEU A 105 -0.65 12.32 -13.13
C LEU A 105 0.39 11.28 -13.54
N HIS A 106 1.54 11.74 -14.07
CA HIS A 106 2.65 10.89 -14.50
C HIS A 106 3.71 10.73 -13.41
N ASN A 107 4.57 9.72 -13.55
CA ASN A 107 5.71 9.46 -12.69
C ASN A 107 5.34 9.56 -11.21
N LEU A 108 4.41 8.70 -10.81
CA LEU A 108 3.84 8.67 -9.47
C LEU A 108 4.92 8.48 -8.40
N ARG A 109 4.74 9.16 -7.29
CA ARG A 109 5.56 9.09 -6.09
C ARG A 109 4.70 8.65 -4.91
N LEU A 110 5.29 8.09 -3.87
CA LEU A 110 4.58 7.79 -2.63
C LEU A 110 3.91 9.02 -2.01
N SER A 111 4.49 10.21 -2.23
CA SER A 111 3.91 11.48 -1.78
C SER A 111 2.62 11.88 -2.52
N ASP A 112 2.30 11.24 -3.64
CA ASP A 112 1.06 11.48 -4.38
C ASP A 112 -0.12 10.66 -3.82
N ASP A 113 0.10 9.71 -2.93
CA ASP A 113 -0.95 8.98 -2.22
C ASP A 113 -1.83 9.95 -1.43
N GLY A 114 -3.16 9.84 -1.58
CA GLY A 114 -4.09 10.71 -0.86
C GLY A 114 -5.43 10.91 -1.55
N ILE A 115 -6.21 11.87 -1.05
CA ILE A 115 -7.53 12.22 -1.56
C ILE A 115 -7.42 13.48 -2.41
N TYR A 116 -7.90 13.37 -3.64
CA TYR A 116 -7.92 14.44 -4.63
C TYR A 116 -9.34 14.95 -4.79
N ASP A 117 -9.55 16.24 -4.52
CA ASP A 117 -10.81 16.93 -4.74
C ASP A 117 -10.78 17.63 -6.07
N VAL A 118 -11.87 17.52 -6.80
CA VAL A 118 -12.11 18.23 -8.06
C VAL A 118 -13.31 19.13 -7.91
N GLU A 119 -13.18 20.36 -8.41
CA GLU A 119 -14.22 21.36 -8.51
C GLU A 119 -14.30 21.82 -9.95
N ILE A 120 -15.50 21.77 -10.55
CA ILE A 120 -15.76 22.24 -11.89
C ILE A 120 -16.86 23.29 -11.82
N SER A 121 -16.53 24.52 -12.25
CA SER A 121 -17.46 25.64 -12.29
C SER A 121 -17.52 26.23 -13.69
N ILE A 122 -18.71 26.71 -14.09
CA ILE A 122 -18.96 27.38 -15.36
C ILE A 122 -19.66 28.69 -15.05
N THR A 123 -19.28 29.77 -15.72
CA THR A 123 -19.71 31.14 -15.42
C THR A 123 -21.23 31.30 -15.36
N ASP A 124 -21.95 30.66 -16.28
CA ASP A 124 -23.41 30.77 -16.42
C ASP A 124 -24.18 29.77 -15.54
N ASP A 125 -23.48 28.79 -14.93
CA ASP A 125 -24.10 27.81 -14.06
C ASP A 125 -24.17 28.30 -12.61
N THR A 126 -25.30 28.03 -11.94
CA THR A 126 -25.55 28.47 -10.56
C THR A 126 -24.82 27.59 -9.54
N PHE A 127 -24.57 26.32 -9.88
CA PHE A 127 -23.95 25.34 -8.99
C PHE A 127 -22.71 24.74 -9.61
N THR A 128 -21.67 24.56 -8.81
CA THR A 128 -20.43 23.87 -9.16
C THR A 128 -20.58 22.35 -9.02
N GLY A 129 -19.87 21.61 -9.86
CA GLY A 129 -19.70 20.18 -9.69
C GLY A 129 -18.50 19.91 -8.79
N GLU A 130 -18.70 19.10 -7.75
CA GLU A 130 -17.64 18.73 -6.79
C GLU A 130 -17.56 17.22 -6.63
N GLY A 131 -16.39 16.70 -6.35
CA GLY A 131 -16.19 15.30 -6.04
C GLY A 131 -14.78 14.97 -5.59
N SER A 132 -14.60 13.74 -5.11
CA SER A 132 -13.33 13.29 -4.55
C SER A 132 -12.94 11.93 -5.10
N ILE A 133 -11.63 11.75 -5.37
CA ILE A 133 -11.02 10.50 -5.80
C ILE A 133 -9.87 10.18 -4.86
N THR A 134 -9.83 8.96 -4.34
CA THR A 134 -8.70 8.47 -3.57
C THR A 134 -7.69 7.80 -4.49
N LEU A 135 -6.47 8.30 -4.51
CA LEU A 135 -5.33 7.68 -5.18
C LEU A 135 -4.48 6.97 -4.12
N THR A 136 -4.23 5.69 -4.31
CA THR A 136 -3.25 4.93 -3.54
C THR A 136 -2.05 4.63 -4.40
N VAL A 137 -0.85 4.95 -3.92
CA VAL A 137 0.39 4.70 -4.64
C VAL A 137 1.22 3.68 -3.88
N ASP A 138 1.52 2.58 -4.56
CA ASP A 138 2.31 1.49 -3.99
C ASP A 138 3.66 1.34 -4.67
N GLU A 139 4.65 0.94 -3.88
CA GLU A 139 5.97 0.58 -4.37
C GLU A 139 6.06 -0.94 -4.53
N SER A 140 6.71 -1.38 -5.62
CA SER A 140 6.96 -2.81 -5.85
C SER A 140 7.91 -3.37 -4.78
N ILE A 141 7.69 -4.63 -4.40
CA ILE A 141 8.49 -5.32 -3.40
C ILE A 141 9.85 -5.69 -4.00
N SER A 142 10.94 -5.33 -3.30
CA SER A 142 12.26 -5.92 -3.56
C SER A 142 12.29 -7.38 -3.10
N ARG A 143 13.21 -8.20 -3.63
CA ARG A 143 13.31 -9.61 -3.22
C ARG A 143 13.52 -9.69 -1.71
N PRO A 144 12.63 -10.37 -0.96
CA PRO A 144 12.80 -10.54 0.47
C PRO A 144 13.94 -11.48 0.80
N TYR A 145 14.49 -11.33 1.98
CA TYR A 145 15.50 -12.18 2.56
C TYR A 145 15.18 -12.47 4.02
N ILE A 146 15.67 -13.61 4.53
CA ILE A 146 15.48 -13.97 5.91
C ILE A 146 16.75 -13.62 6.68
N ASP A 147 16.58 -12.79 7.69
CA ASP A 147 17.61 -12.42 8.64
C ASP A 147 17.43 -13.22 9.94
N MET A 148 18.51 -13.80 10.45
CA MET A 148 18.54 -14.56 11.68
C MET A 148 19.91 -14.44 12.34
N GLU A 149 19.97 -14.55 13.66
CA GLU A 149 21.21 -14.43 14.42
C GLU A 149 22.21 -15.55 14.06
N SER A 150 21.73 -16.77 13.87
CA SER A 150 22.53 -17.91 13.45
C SER A 150 21.72 -18.91 12.62
N SER A 151 22.32 -19.43 11.57
CA SER A 151 21.76 -20.54 10.79
C SER A 151 21.94 -21.91 11.44
N SER A 152 22.68 -21.97 12.54
CA SER A 152 22.99 -23.19 13.29
C SER A 152 22.64 -23.00 14.75
N VAL A 153 21.77 -23.86 15.26
CA VAL A 153 21.27 -23.78 16.65
C VAL A 153 21.33 -25.13 17.34
N LEU A 154 21.36 -25.12 18.65
CA LEU A 154 21.27 -26.35 19.43
C LEU A 154 19.82 -26.77 19.63
N GLU A 155 19.58 -28.07 19.65
CA GLU A 155 18.32 -28.63 20.12
C GLU A 155 17.98 -28.08 21.53
N LEU A 156 16.69 -27.72 21.72
CA LEU A 156 16.15 -27.09 22.93
C LEU A 156 16.57 -25.62 23.14
N SER A 157 17.21 -24.98 22.14
CA SER A 157 17.35 -23.52 22.18
C SER A 157 15.98 -22.85 22.18
N GLU A 158 15.89 -21.75 22.91
CA GLU A 158 14.65 -21.02 23.10
C GLU A 158 14.64 -19.70 22.26
N ASN A 159 13.47 -19.33 21.81
CA ASN A 159 13.21 -18.03 21.17
C ASN A 159 14.11 -17.74 19.96
N VAL A 160 14.26 -18.71 19.07
CA VAL A 160 14.95 -18.50 17.79
C VAL A 160 14.03 -17.70 16.87
N VAL A 161 14.50 -16.52 16.44
CA VAL A 161 13.72 -15.57 15.63
C VAL A 161 14.27 -15.54 14.21
N LEU A 162 13.36 -15.67 13.25
CA LEU A 162 13.59 -15.43 11.83
C LEU A 162 12.82 -14.18 11.42
N ASN A 163 13.48 -13.23 10.76
CA ASN A 163 12.91 -11.99 10.32
C ASN A 163 12.84 -11.95 8.78
N CYS A 164 11.65 -11.77 8.24
CA CYS A 164 11.44 -11.60 6.79
C CYS A 164 11.62 -10.14 6.41
N SER A 165 12.77 -9.78 5.86
CA SER A 165 13.15 -8.41 5.52
C SER A 165 13.14 -8.18 4.01
N HIS A 166 12.88 -6.94 3.61
CA HIS A 166 12.99 -6.45 2.22
C HIS A 166 13.31 -4.95 2.25
N ASP A 167 13.94 -4.45 1.19
CA ASP A 167 14.38 -3.05 1.12
C ASP A 167 13.24 -2.12 0.71
N ASN A 168 12.47 -2.52 -0.32
CA ASN A 168 11.38 -1.75 -0.89
C ASN A 168 10.05 -2.50 -0.82
N GLY A 169 8.96 -1.75 -0.88
CA GLY A 169 7.60 -2.26 -0.89
C GLY A 169 6.73 -1.65 0.19
N THR A 170 5.53 -1.23 -0.20
CA THR A 170 4.53 -0.61 0.68
C THR A 170 3.41 -1.59 0.99
N ARG A 171 2.71 -1.40 2.11
CA ARG A 171 1.50 -2.15 2.51
C ARG A 171 1.66 -3.67 2.38
N THR A 172 2.79 -4.19 2.87
CA THR A 172 3.20 -5.57 2.72
C THR A 172 2.54 -6.50 3.74
N THR A 173 2.24 -7.71 3.31
CA THR A 173 1.83 -8.85 4.14
C THR A 173 2.80 -9.99 3.98
N TYR A 174 2.94 -10.83 5.01
CA TYR A 174 3.97 -11.86 5.07
C TYR A 174 3.36 -13.24 5.25
N ARG A 175 4.00 -14.26 4.67
CA ARG A 175 3.67 -15.66 4.87
C ARG A 175 4.94 -16.47 5.00
N TRP A 176 4.96 -17.41 5.93
CA TRP A 176 6.10 -18.28 6.18
C TRP A 176 5.88 -19.70 5.67
N PHE A 177 6.99 -20.32 5.25
CA PHE A 177 7.00 -21.70 4.76
C PHE A 177 8.14 -22.46 5.42
N LYS A 178 7.86 -23.73 5.77
CA LYS A 178 8.81 -24.71 6.28
C LYS A 178 8.77 -25.95 5.41
N GLY A 179 9.91 -26.37 4.84
CA GLY A 179 9.95 -27.49 3.89
C GLY A 179 9.01 -27.31 2.68
N GLY A 180 8.81 -26.06 2.24
CA GLY A 180 7.89 -25.72 1.14
C GLY A 180 6.40 -25.73 1.50
N LYS A 181 6.03 -26.04 2.75
CA LYS A 181 4.64 -26.03 3.22
C LYS A 181 4.34 -24.76 3.99
N PRO A 182 3.13 -24.17 3.83
CA PRO A 182 2.73 -23.01 4.61
C PRO A 182 2.80 -23.31 6.12
N LEU A 183 3.40 -22.38 6.86
CA LEU A 183 3.54 -22.46 8.30
C LEU A 183 2.41 -21.66 8.94
N THR A 184 1.60 -22.34 9.75
CA THR A 184 0.53 -21.72 10.53
C THR A 184 0.94 -21.65 11.99
N ASN A 185 0.29 -20.79 12.78
CA ASN A 185 0.50 -20.75 14.22
C ASN A 185 0.26 -22.13 14.84
N VAL A 186 1.34 -22.74 15.27
CA VAL A 186 1.35 -24.01 16.04
C VAL A 186 2.04 -23.72 17.36
N THR A 187 1.78 -24.50 18.39
CA THR A 187 2.20 -24.29 19.79
C THR A 187 3.64 -23.81 20.00
N ARG A 188 4.56 -24.09 19.05
CA ARG A 188 5.98 -23.69 19.14
C ARG A 188 6.41 -22.63 18.12
N PHE A 189 5.60 -22.43 17.09
CA PHE A 189 5.83 -21.43 16.06
C PHE A 189 4.85 -20.28 16.29
N THR A 190 5.35 -19.13 16.68
CA THR A 190 4.55 -17.93 16.88
C THR A 190 4.93 -16.86 15.83
N LEU A 191 3.93 -16.20 15.28
CA LEU A 191 4.11 -15.11 14.34
C LEU A 191 3.83 -13.78 15.03
N SER A 192 4.60 -12.75 14.71
CA SER A 192 4.30 -11.39 15.12
C SER A 192 2.92 -10.94 14.55
N PRO A 193 2.28 -9.90 15.11
CA PRO A 193 0.97 -9.41 14.63
C PRO A 193 0.96 -9.07 13.14
N ASP A 194 2.06 -8.55 12.60
CA ASP A 194 2.28 -8.26 11.19
C ASP A 194 2.78 -9.48 10.38
N GLN A 195 3.02 -10.63 11.07
CA GLN A 195 3.58 -11.88 10.53
C GLN A 195 5.00 -11.76 9.94
N LYS A 196 5.69 -10.65 10.16
CA LYS A 196 7.05 -10.41 9.69
C LYS A 196 8.09 -11.28 10.42
N LEU A 197 7.87 -11.50 11.71
CA LEU A 197 8.75 -12.31 12.55
C LEU A 197 8.15 -13.69 12.81
N LEU A 198 8.96 -14.72 12.59
CA LEU A 198 8.68 -16.09 13.00
C LEU A 198 9.56 -16.42 14.20
N THR A 199 8.94 -16.75 15.33
CA THR A 199 9.65 -17.17 16.55
C THR A 199 9.42 -18.64 16.82
N ILE A 200 10.49 -19.41 16.97
CA ILE A 200 10.48 -20.79 17.42
C ILE A 200 10.76 -20.78 18.92
N SER A 201 9.73 -21.00 19.74
CA SER A 201 9.82 -20.89 21.20
C SER A 201 10.75 -21.95 21.82
N ARG A 202 10.81 -23.14 21.22
CA ARG A 202 11.71 -24.23 21.60
C ARG A 202 12.05 -25.07 20.38
N VAL A 203 13.31 -25.07 20.00
CA VAL A 203 13.81 -25.79 18.83
C VAL A 203 13.88 -27.29 19.08
N LEU A 204 13.38 -28.09 18.16
CA LEU A 204 13.50 -29.55 18.14
C LEU A 204 14.28 -29.97 16.89
N MET A 205 14.79 -31.22 16.88
CA MET A 205 15.46 -31.79 15.70
C MET A 205 14.59 -31.77 14.45
N ALA A 206 13.26 -31.85 14.60
CA ALA A 206 12.29 -31.72 13.49
C ALA A 206 12.22 -30.31 12.87
N ASP A 207 12.88 -29.32 13.46
CA ASP A 207 12.97 -27.96 12.94
C ASP A 207 14.21 -27.74 12.07
N ASP A 208 15.10 -28.74 11.95
CA ASP A 208 16.17 -28.79 10.94
C ASP A 208 15.53 -28.94 9.58
N ASP A 209 15.33 -27.79 8.90
CA ASP A 209 14.61 -27.74 7.64
C ASP A 209 14.98 -26.44 6.88
N ILE A 210 14.42 -26.31 5.68
CA ILE A 210 14.49 -25.10 4.89
C ILE A 210 13.29 -24.19 5.18
N TYR A 211 13.58 -22.90 5.35
CA TYR A 211 12.58 -21.86 5.61
C TYR A 211 12.60 -20.84 4.48
N SER A 212 11.44 -20.35 4.10
CA SER A 212 11.27 -19.22 3.18
C SER A 212 10.10 -18.35 3.61
N CYS A 213 10.11 -17.09 3.21
CA CYS A 213 8.99 -16.19 3.40
C CYS A 213 8.53 -15.61 2.07
N ALA A 214 7.23 -15.45 1.92
CA ALA A 214 6.61 -14.73 0.81
C ALA A 214 6.08 -13.41 1.32
N VAL A 215 6.32 -12.36 0.56
CA VAL A 215 5.85 -10.99 0.81
C VAL A 215 4.94 -10.59 -0.33
N GLU A 216 3.78 -10.08 0.00
CA GLU A 216 2.74 -9.66 -0.95
C GLU A 216 2.29 -8.23 -0.65
N ASN A 217 2.06 -7.46 -1.70
CA ASN A 217 1.45 -6.15 -1.64
C ASN A 217 0.50 -5.92 -2.84
N PRO A 218 -0.19 -4.76 -2.97
CA PRO A 218 -1.09 -4.50 -4.09
C PRO A 218 -0.44 -4.52 -5.48
N VAL A 219 0.88 -4.37 -5.58
CA VAL A 219 1.63 -4.41 -6.84
C VAL A 219 1.97 -5.83 -7.26
N GLY A 220 2.28 -6.72 -6.30
CA GLY A 220 2.66 -8.10 -6.59
C GLY A 220 3.13 -8.86 -5.37
N ASN A 221 3.74 -10.01 -5.62
CA ASN A 221 4.31 -10.87 -4.59
C ASN A 221 5.74 -11.29 -4.94
N MET A 222 6.54 -11.52 -3.90
CA MET A 222 7.89 -12.06 -4.02
C MET A 222 8.18 -13.04 -2.89
N THR A 223 9.00 -14.07 -3.20
CA THR A 223 9.42 -15.07 -2.22
C THR A 223 10.93 -14.97 -2.01
N SER A 224 11.37 -15.12 -0.77
CA SER A 224 12.79 -15.14 -0.41
C SER A 224 13.47 -16.37 -0.99
N LEU A 225 14.79 -16.30 -1.11
CA LEU A 225 15.58 -17.51 -1.26
C LEU A 225 15.38 -18.38 -0.01
N PRO A 226 15.27 -19.72 -0.17
CA PRO A 226 15.16 -20.62 0.95
C PRO A 226 16.48 -20.63 1.75
N ILE A 227 16.37 -20.61 3.06
CA ILE A 227 17.52 -20.75 3.97
C ILE A 227 17.37 -22.03 4.79
N ARG A 228 18.49 -22.65 5.16
CA ARG A 228 18.49 -23.81 6.01
C ARG A 228 18.76 -23.40 7.46
N LEU A 229 17.89 -23.83 8.36
CA LEU A 229 18.15 -23.84 9.80
C LEU A 229 18.70 -25.23 10.16
N THR A 230 19.93 -25.28 10.63
CA THR A 230 20.59 -26.56 11.04
C THR A 230 20.48 -26.70 12.55
N VAL A 231 19.96 -27.85 12.99
CA VAL A 231 19.78 -28.13 14.41
C VAL A 231 20.76 -29.21 14.87
N TYR A 232 21.64 -28.87 15.80
CA TYR A 232 22.58 -29.82 16.39
C TYR A 232 22.02 -30.41 17.67
N ARG A 233 22.13 -31.73 17.78
CA ARG A 233 21.73 -32.44 18.99
C ARG A 233 22.66 -32.07 20.13
N ARG A 234 22.11 -31.69 21.27
CA ARG A 234 22.85 -31.26 22.45
C ARG A 234 23.83 -32.34 22.96
N SER A 235 23.45 -33.64 22.86
CA SER A 235 24.32 -34.78 23.18
C SER A 235 25.57 -34.88 22.30
N SER A 236 25.46 -34.51 21.00
CA SER A 236 26.61 -34.56 20.08
C SER A 236 27.70 -33.55 20.44
N LEU A 237 27.29 -32.36 20.96
CA LEU A 237 28.24 -31.36 21.44
C LEU A 237 29.09 -31.86 22.63
N TYR A 238 28.47 -32.56 23.58
CA TYR A 238 29.19 -33.16 24.71
C TYR A 238 30.18 -34.24 24.24
N ILE A 239 29.85 -35.04 23.24
CA ILE A 239 30.74 -36.05 22.67
C ILE A 239 31.95 -35.39 22.00
N ILE A 240 31.74 -34.34 21.21
CA ILE A 240 32.81 -33.61 20.50
C ILE A 240 33.74 -32.94 21.54
N LEU A 241 33.19 -32.27 22.55
CA LEU A 241 33.95 -31.62 23.60
C LEU A 241 34.72 -32.63 24.48
N SER A 242 34.13 -33.78 24.82
CA SER A 242 34.75 -34.80 25.61
C SER A 242 35.86 -35.50 24.85
N THR A 243 35.67 -35.85 23.58
CA THR A 243 36.74 -36.47 22.76
C THR A 243 37.87 -35.49 22.49
N GLY A 244 37.60 -34.23 22.23
CA GLY A 244 38.62 -33.18 22.10
C GLY A 244 39.39 -32.94 23.39
N GLY A 245 38.72 -32.95 24.54
CA GLY A 245 39.31 -32.85 25.85
C GLY A 245 40.23 -34.05 26.18
N ILE A 246 39.79 -35.26 25.84
CA ILE A 246 40.58 -36.48 26.01
C ILE A 246 41.85 -36.44 25.15
N PHE A 247 41.71 -36.00 23.87
CA PHE A 247 42.85 -35.87 22.96
C PHE A 247 43.89 -34.86 23.46
N LEU A 248 43.44 -33.70 24.00
CA LEU A 248 44.32 -32.71 24.63
C LEU A 248 45.03 -33.29 25.86
N LEU A 249 44.33 -34.05 26.72
CA LEU A 249 44.94 -34.70 27.90
C LEU A 249 45.99 -35.72 27.49
N ILE A 250 45.71 -36.56 26.47
CA ILE A 250 46.66 -37.56 25.99
C ILE A 250 47.95 -36.89 25.44
N THR A 251 47.77 -35.80 24.65
CA THR A 251 48.93 -35.06 24.13
C THR A 251 49.74 -34.40 25.24
N LEU A 252 49.09 -33.85 26.24
CA LEU A 252 49.74 -33.22 27.36
C LEU A 252 50.55 -34.24 28.21
N VAL A 253 49.96 -35.41 28.45
CA VAL A 253 50.65 -36.51 29.17
C VAL A 253 51.84 -37.06 28.39
N THR A 254 51.69 -37.23 27.07
CA THR A 254 52.80 -37.70 26.22
C THR A 254 53.96 -36.71 26.17
N VAL A 255 53.70 -35.44 26.06
CA VAL A 255 54.67 -34.35 26.09
C VAL A 255 55.37 -34.30 27.46
N CYS A 256 54.63 -34.39 28.57
CA CYS A 256 55.20 -34.42 29.90
C CYS A 256 56.08 -35.68 30.13
N ALA A 257 55.65 -36.85 29.68
CA ALA A 257 56.41 -38.07 29.76
C ALA A 257 57.73 -38.04 28.97
N CYS A 258 57.72 -37.39 27.82
CA CYS A 258 58.91 -37.17 27.00
C CYS A 258 59.89 -36.14 27.60
N TRP A 259 59.36 -35.25 28.49
CA TRP A 259 60.17 -34.20 29.11
C TRP A 259 60.72 -34.57 30.50
N THR A 260 60.35 -35.74 31.05
CA THR A 260 61.00 -36.22 32.32
C THR A 260 62.43 -36.65 32.03
N PRO A 261 63.41 -35.95 32.55
CA PRO A 261 64.82 -36.36 32.38
C PRO A 261 65.05 -37.72 33.01
N SER A 262 65.56 -38.65 32.19
CA SER A 262 66.03 -39.95 32.72
C SER A 262 67.12 -39.72 33.75
N LYS A 263 66.80 -39.94 35.01
CA LYS A 263 67.84 -40.01 36.09
C LYS A 263 68.66 -41.27 35.87
N LYS A 264 69.91 -41.08 35.43
CA LYS A 264 70.95 -42.12 35.57
C LYS A 264 71.45 -42.15 36.99
#